data_6790844e0f738b228cccc36e7351dca3
#
_entry.id   6790844e0f738b228cccc36e7351dca3
#
_cell.length_a   1.000
_cell.length_b   1.000
_cell.length_c   1.000
_cell.angle_alpha   90.00
_cell.angle_beta   90.00
_cell.angle_gamma   90.00
#
_symmetry.space_group_name_H-M   'P 1'
#
loop_
_entity.id
_entity.type
_entity.pdbx_description
1 polymer ?
#
loop_
_entity_poly.entity_id
_entity_poly.type
_entity_poly.pdbx_seq_one_letter_code
_entity_poly.pdbx_strand_id
1 'polypeptide(L)'
;MRKRSKEIEREKEGIDMMKMEYKLLGFDLDGTILTGEKKLTARTKRALEEAIAQGMIVLPATGRPFSGIPKEIMEVKGIRYALTSNGARIVDAKDGSVVYEKPVPKKLQKRYWISMINMIHYKRFISKVSAISVSMICKE
;
A
#
# COMPACT_ATOMS: atom_id res chain seq x y z
N MET A 1 -19.31 36.42 14.78
CA MET A 1 -19.40 35.98 13.36
C MET A 1 -18.22 36.44 12.49
N ARG A 2 -17.72 37.67 12.56
CA ARG A 2 -16.60 38.19 11.73
C ARG A 2 -15.22 37.51 11.92
N LYS A 3 -14.89 36.96 13.12
CA LYS A 3 -13.58 36.30 13.36
C LYS A 3 -13.45 34.96 12.62
N ARG A 4 -14.52 34.17 12.59
CA ARG A 4 -14.53 32.84 11.94
C ARG A 4 -14.43 32.90 10.41
N SER A 5 -15.01 33.97 9.81
CA SER A 5 -14.92 34.22 8.38
C SER A 5 -13.48 34.57 7.94
N LYS A 6 -12.75 35.38 8.75
CA LYS A 6 -11.36 35.73 8.48
C LYS A 6 -10.38 34.56 8.70
N GLU A 7 -10.71 33.63 9.57
CA GLU A 7 -9.90 32.42 9.79
C GLU A 7 -10.05 31.45 8.62
N ILE A 8 -11.27 31.29 8.10
CA ILE A 8 -11.54 30.48 6.89
C ILE A 8 -10.93 31.12 5.63
N GLU A 9 -10.90 32.43 5.53
CA GLU A 9 -10.23 33.14 4.43
C GLU A 9 -8.70 33.00 4.53
N ARG A 10 -8.11 33.08 5.71
CA ARG A 10 -6.67 32.85 5.92
C ARG A 10 -6.26 31.38 5.66
N GLU A 11 -7.12 30.42 6.01
CA GLU A 11 -6.89 29.02 5.65
C GLU A 11 -6.97 28.81 4.14
N LYS A 12 -7.88 29.48 3.45
CA LYS A 12 -7.97 29.43 1.98
C LYS A 12 -6.78 30.13 1.31
N GLU A 13 -6.33 31.28 1.80
CA GLU A 13 -5.14 31.99 1.31
C GLU A 13 -3.86 31.19 1.61
N GLY A 14 -3.77 30.49 2.78
CA GLY A 14 -2.66 29.59 3.09
C GLY A 14 -2.60 28.36 2.20
N ILE A 15 -3.75 27.87 1.74
CA ILE A 15 -3.84 26.74 0.79
C ILE A 15 -3.49 27.20 -0.64
N ASP A 16 -3.83 28.44 -1.01
CA ASP A 16 -3.51 28.99 -2.33
C ASP A 16 -2.02 29.38 -2.47
N MET A 17 -1.33 29.66 -1.36
CA MET A 17 0.12 29.88 -1.34
C MET A 17 0.94 28.60 -1.54
N MET A 18 0.37 27.42 -1.35
CA MET A 18 0.93 26.16 -1.79
C MET A 18 0.37 25.80 -3.17
N LYS A 19 0.79 26.52 -4.20
CA LYS A 19 0.72 26.04 -5.58
C LYS A 19 1.71 24.88 -5.67
N MET A 20 1.25 23.72 -5.13
CA MET A 20 2.07 22.51 -5.02
C MET A 20 2.32 22.01 -6.43
N GLU A 21 3.55 22.09 -6.88
CA GLU A 21 4.03 21.51 -8.15
C GLU A 21 4.02 19.96 -8.16
N TYR A 22 3.32 19.35 -7.21
CA TYR A 22 3.21 17.90 -7.17
C TYR A 22 2.27 17.40 -8.27
N LYS A 23 2.83 16.63 -9.18
CA LYS A 23 2.09 16.04 -10.30
C LYS A 23 1.63 14.61 -10.02
N LEU A 24 2.17 13.98 -8.97
CA LEU A 24 1.91 12.60 -8.63
C LEU A 24 1.69 12.43 -7.13
N LEU A 25 0.62 11.71 -6.78
CA LEU A 25 0.28 11.30 -5.44
C LEU A 25 0.26 9.76 -5.37
N GLY A 26 1.26 9.16 -4.75
CA GLY A 26 1.25 7.75 -4.36
C GLY A 26 0.75 7.59 -2.92
N PHE A 27 -0.15 6.64 -2.68
CA PHE A 27 -0.67 6.35 -1.34
C PHE A 27 -0.63 4.86 -1.02
N ASP A 28 -0.30 4.54 0.23
CA ASP A 28 -0.38 3.16 0.74
C ASP A 28 -1.80 2.79 1.14
N LEU A 29 -2.10 1.50 1.14
CA LEU A 29 -3.43 0.96 1.41
C LEU A 29 -3.63 0.62 2.88
N ASP A 30 -2.78 -0.28 3.41
CA ASP A 30 -3.00 -0.91 4.70
C ASP A 30 -2.53 -0.01 5.85
N GLY A 31 -3.48 0.39 6.73
CA GLY A 31 -3.16 1.29 7.85
C GLY A 31 -3.00 2.77 7.47
N THR A 32 -3.16 3.12 6.18
CA THR A 32 -3.04 4.49 5.68
C THR A 32 -4.38 5.00 5.15
N ILE A 33 -4.83 4.49 4.01
CA ILE A 33 -6.05 5.01 3.37
C ILE A 33 -7.29 4.15 3.65
N LEU A 34 -7.07 2.88 3.96
CA LEU A 34 -8.12 1.95 4.36
C LEU A 34 -8.34 1.99 5.87
N THR A 35 -9.60 1.90 6.28
CA THR A 35 -9.99 1.75 7.69
C THR A 35 -9.51 0.39 8.26
N GLY A 36 -9.63 0.20 9.58
CA GLY A 36 -9.38 -1.10 10.23
C GLY A 36 -10.22 -2.24 9.65
N GLU A 37 -11.41 -1.93 9.09
CA GLU A 37 -12.28 -2.86 8.37
C GLU A 37 -11.90 -3.03 6.89
N LYS A 38 -10.77 -2.47 6.45
CA LYS A 38 -10.25 -2.49 5.07
C LYS A 38 -11.18 -1.82 4.05
N LYS A 39 -11.95 -0.81 4.46
CA LYS A 39 -12.86 -0.05 3.61
C LYS A 39 -12.33 1.35 3.31
N LEU A 40 -12.61 1.84 2.09
CA LEU A 40 -12.35 3.23 1.70
C LEU A 40 -13.50 4.13 2.17
N THR A 41 -13.20 5.19 2.94
CA THR A 41 -14.25 6.13 3.36
C THR A 41 -14.69 7.04 2.22
N ALA A 42 -15.96 7.48 2.23
CA ALA A 42 -16.48 8.42 1.23
C ALA A 42 -15.72 9.77 1.22
N ARG A 43 -15.21 10.20 2.39
CA ARG A 43 -14.38 11.40 2.50
C ARG A 43 -13.05 11.23 1.78
N THR A 44 -12.37 10.11 2.02
CA THR A 44 -11.09 9.81 1.37
C THR A 44 -11.26 9.66 -0.14
N LYS A 45 -12.32 8.95 -0.58
CA LYS A 45 -12.63 8.81 -2.01
C LYS A 45 -12.78 10.18 -2.70
N ARG A 46 -13.55 11.10 -2.11
CA ARG A 46 -13.72 12.46 -2.66
C ARG A 46 -12.39 13.22 -2.73
N ALA A 47 -11.56 13.16 -1.68
CA ALA A 47 -10.27 13.84 -1.69
C ALA A 47 -9.34 13.34 -2.81
N LEU A 48 -9.35 12.01 -3.10
CA LEU A 48 -8.59 11.46 -4.22
C LEU A 48 -9.14 11.94 -5.57
N GLU A 49 -10.46 11.94 -5.74
CA GLU A 49 -11.13 12.41 -6.97
C GLU A 49 -10.88 13.92 -7.19
N GLU A 50 -10.86 14.73 -6.13
CA GLU A 50 -10.52 16.15 -6.18
C GLU A 50 -9.06 16.38 -6.60
N ALA A 51 -8.12 15.61 -6.04
CA ALA A 51 -6.71 15.67 -6.44
C ALA A 51 -6.53 15.33 -7.93
N ILE A 52 -7.24 14.31 -8.42
CA ILE A 52 -7.24 13.94 -9.83
C ILE A 52 -7.84 15.06 -10.70
N ALA A 53 -8.94 15.67 -10.26
CA ALA A 53 -9.57 16.77 -10.97
C ALA A 53 -8.66 18.01 -11.10
N GLN A 54 -7.73 18.19 -10.15
CA GLN A 54 -6.69 19.22 -10.21
C GLN A 54 -5.50 18.85 -11.12
N GLY A 55 -5.57 17.71 -11.81
CA GLY A 55 -4.55 17.26 -12.77
C GLY A 55 -3.44 16.41 -12.17
N MET A 56 -3.56 15.95 -10.92
CA MET A 56 -2.60 15.04 -10.32
C MET A 56 -2.79 13.61 -10.81
N ILE A 57 -1.69 12.91 -11.02
CA ILE A 57 -1.71 11.45 -11.19
C ILE A 57 -1.78 10.84 -9.79
N VAL A 58 -2.89 10.17 -9.49
CA VAL A 58 -3.12 9.52 -8.20
C VAL A 58 -3.10 8.01 -8.38
N LEU A 59 -2.29 7.30 -7.58
CA LEU A 59 -2.15 5.85 -7.71
C LEU A 59 -1.89 5.18 -6.35
N PRO A 60 -2.43 3.97 -6.12
CA PRO A 60 -2.04 3.15 -4.99
C PRO A 60 -0.59 2.65 -5.14
N ALA A 61 0.18 2.71 -4.04
CA ALA A 61 1.54 2.20 -3.93
C ALA A 61 1.57 1.18 -2.78
N THR A 62 1.61 -0.11 -3.12
CA THR A 62 1.39 -1.18 -2.15
C THR A 62 2.32 -2.38 -2.32
N GLY A 63 2.56 -3.12 -1.24
CA GLY A 63 3.23 -4.42 -1.28
C GLY A 63 2.38 -5.54 -1.90
N ARG A 64 1.07 -5.32 -2.05
CA ARG A 64 0.16 -6.31 -2.62
C ARG A 64 0.41 -6.51 -4.12
N PRO A 65 0.13 -7.72 -4.66
CA PRO A 65 -0.01 -7.90 -6.10
C PRO A 65 -1.26 -7.14 -6.61
N PHE A 66 -1.33 -6.85 -7.90
CA PHE A 66 -2.46 -6.11 -8.49
C PHE A 66 -3.83 -6.75 -8.19
N SER A 67 -3.91 -8.09 -8.26
CA SER A 67 -5.12 -8.85 -7.90
C SER A 67 -5.52 -8.74 -6.41
N GLY A 68 -4.61 -8.29 -5.54
CA GLY A 68 -4.86 -8.09 -4.12
C GLY A 68 -5.30 -6.67 -3.74
N ILE A 69 -5.41 -5.75 -4.70
CA ILE A 69 -5.93 -4.41 -4.47
C ILE A 69 -7.46 -4.47 -4.36
N PRO A 70 -8.09 -3.89 -3.32
CA PRO A 70 -9.53 -3.84 -3.21
C PRO A 70 -10.17 -3.14 -4.41
N LYS A 71 -11.27 -3.68 -4.92
CA LYS A 71 -12.01 -3.12 -6.07
C LYS A 71 -12.42 -1.66 -5.83
N GLU A 72 -12.83 -1.32 -4.61
CA GLU A 72 -13.22 0.03 -4.20
C GLU A 72 -12.15 1.09 -4.50
N ILE A 73 -10.86 0.72 -4.43
CA ILE A 73 -9.74 1.61 -4.76
C ILE A 73 -9.67 1.81 -6.28
N MET A 74 -9.83 0.74 -7.06
CA MET A 74 -9.76 0.81 -8.51
C MET A 74 -11.00 1.44 -9.14
N GLU A 75 -12.11 1.53 -8.39
CA GLU A 75 -13.36 2.22 -8.77
C GLU A 75 -13.32 3.73 -8.49
N VAL A 76 -12.28 4.25 -7.84
CA VAL A 76 -12.08 5.71 -7.71
C VAL A 76 -11.85 6.29 -9.10
N LYS A 77 -12.73 7.22 -9.50
CA LYS A 77 -12.72 7.80 -10.84
C LYS A 77 -11.40 8.52 -11.12
N GLY A 78 -10.69 8.05 -12.15
CA GLY A 78 -9.43 8.65 -12.61
C GLY A 78 -8.16 7.96 -12.09
N ILE A 79 -8.22 6.99 -11.21
CA ILE A 79 -7.09 6.10 -10.92
C ILE A 79 -6.85 5.22 -12.14
N ARG A 80 -5.70 5.38 -12.77
CA ARG A 80 -5.30 4.63 -13.95
C ARG A 80 -4.18 3.63 -13.68
N TYR A 81 -3.25 3.96 -12.82
CA TYR A 81 -2.07 3.15 -12.55
C TYR A 81 -2.06 2.62 -11.12
N ALA A 82 -1.39 1.48 -10.92
CA ALA A 82 -1.11 0.94 -9.61
C ALA A 82 0.36 0.52 -9.50
N LEU A 83 1.06 1.00 -8.47
CA LEU A 83 2.39 0.56 -8.11
C LEU A 83 2.27 -0.60 -7.13
N THR A 84 2.70 -1.80 -7.53
CA THR A 84 2.44 -3.05 -6.82
C THR A 84 3.73 -3.78 -6.47
N SER A 85 3.62 -4.81 -5.63
CA SER A 85 4.74 -5.68 -5.26
C SER A 85 5.96 -4.90 -4.73
N ASN A 86 5.73 -3.94 -3.83
CA ASN A 86 6.76 -3.05 -3.27
C ASN A 86 7.56 -2.29 -4.33
N GLY A 87 6.91 -1.81 -5.38
CA GLY A 87 7.55 -1.03 -6.44
C GLY A 87 8.13 -1.87 -7.59
N ALA A 88 8.02 -3.20 -7.54
CA ALA A 88 8.55 -4.07 -8.57
C ALA A 88 7.72 -4.07 -9.86
N ARG A 89 6.46 -3.60 -9.81
CA ARG A 89 5.55 -3.61 -10.96
C ARG A 89 4.62 -2.40 -10.96
N ILE A 90 4.45 -1.78 -12.14
CA ILE A 90 3.41 -0.79 -12.42
C ILE A 90 2.44 -1.40 -13.43
N VAL A 91 1.15 -1.35 -13.09
CA VAL A 91 0.06 -1.92 -13.90
C VAL A 91 -0.89 -0.81 -14.32
N ASP A 92 -1.32 -0.80 -15.58
CA ASP A 92 -2.44 0.01 -16.05
C ASP A 92 -3.75 -0.67 -15.60
N ALA A 93 -4.54 0.02 -14.81
CA ALA A 93 -5.77 -0.53 -14.23
C ALA A 93 -6.88 -0.73 -15.27
N LYS A 94 -6.77 -0.08 -16.42
CA LYS A 94 -7.78 -0.13 -17.48
C LYS A 94 -7.85 -1.50 -18.15
N ASP A 95 -6.70 -2.10 -18.42
CA ASP A 95 -6.59 -3.35 -19.17
C ASP A 95 -5.73 -4.42 -18.48
N GLY A 96 -5.16 -4.09 -17.30
CA GLY A 96 -4.28 -4.99 -16.55
C GLY A 96 -2.88 -5.14 -17.17
N SER A 97 -2.53 -4.34 -18.18
CA SER A 97 -1.23 -4.41 -18.83
C SER A 97 -0.11 -3.96 -17.90
N VAL A 98 1.06 -4.59 -18.06
CA VAL A 98 2.25 -4.24 -17.28
C VAL A 98 2.99 -3.10 -17.96
N VAL A 99 2.98 -1.92 -17.34
CA VAL A 99 3.69 -0.71 -17.83
C VAL A 99 5.17 -0.79 -17.50
N TYR A 100 5.50 -1.32 -16.34
CA TYR A 100 6.87 -1.50 -15.87
C TYR A 100 6.97 -2.72 -14.97
N GLU A 101 8.05 -3.48 -15.12
CA GLU A 101 8.37 -4.61 -14.25
C GLU A 101 9.87 -4.76 -14.07
N LYS A 102 10.28 -5.00 -12.82
CA LYS A 102 11.66 -5.35 -12.46
C LYS A 102 11.66 -6.63 -11.62
N PRO A 103 11.58 -7.81 -12.23
CA PRO A 103 11.57 -9.07 -11.51
C PRO A 103 12.94 -9.34 -10.87
N VAL A 104 12.92 -10.08 -9.76
CA VAL A 104 14.15 -10.60 -9.16
C VAL A 104 14.78 -11.61 -10.12
N PRO A 105 16.08 -11.50 -10.47
CA PRO A 105 16.75 -12.45 -11.35
C PRO A 105 16.60 -13.89 -10.87
N LYS A 106 16.34 -14.85 -11.77
CA LYS A 106 16.11 -16.27 -11.46
C LYS A 106 17.21 -16.89 -10.58
N LYS A 107 18.47 -16.50 -10.80
CA LYS A 107 19.61 -16.95 -9.99
C LYS A 107 19.48 -16.53 -8.51
N LEU A 108 19.01 -15.33 -8.25
CA LEU A 108 18.78 -14.82 -6.89
C LEU A 108 17.53 -15.45 -6.28
N GLN A 109 16.47 -15.67 -7.06
CA GLN A 109 15.25 -16.32 -6.57
C GLN A 109 15.54 -17.70 -5.95
N LYS A 110 16.36 -18.55 -6.62
CA LYS A 110 16.78 -19.84 -6.09
C LYS A 110 17.51 -19.72 -4.74
N ARG A 111 18.43 -18.76 -4.61
CA ARG A 111 19.19 -18.55 -3.36
C ARG A 111 18.28 -18.13 -2.21
N TYR A 112 17.37 -17.18 -2.46
CA TYR A 112 16.40 -16.73 -1.44
C TYR A 112 15.42 -17.84 -1.07
N TRP A 113 14.97 -18.63 -2.03
CA TRP A 113 14.08 -19.74 -1.81
C TRP A 113 14.71 -20.81 -0.89
N ILE A 114 15.96 -21.21 -1.18
CA ILE A 114 16.72 -22.14 -0.36
C ILE A 114 16.91 -21.60 1.05
N SER A 115 17.31 -20.32 1.20
CA SER A 115 17.47 -19.69 2.52
C SER A 115 16.17 -19.65 3.31
N MET A 116 15.05 -19.35 2.66
CA MET A 116 13.74 -19.31 3.29
C MET A 116 13.27 -20.70 3.74
N ILE A 117 13.47 -21.72 2.92
CA ILE A 117 13.20 -23.12 3.28
C ILE A 117 14.03 -23.54 4.49
N ASN A 118 15.33 -23.26 4.48
CA ASN A 118 16.23 -23.57 5.60
C ASN A 118 15.78 -22.86 6.89
N MET A 119 15.34 -21.60 6.80
CA MET A 119 14.82 -20.86 7.96
C MET A 119 13.50 -21.45 8.49
N ILE A 120 12.62 -21.92 7.62
CA ILE A 120 11.36 -22.60 8.00
C ILE A 120 11.68 -23.94 8.68
N HIS A 121 12.60 -24.73 8.13
CA HIS A 121 13.06 -25.97 8.74
C HIS A 121 13.71 -25.73 10.10
N TYR A 122 14.55 -24.71 10.23
CA TYR A 122 15.17 -24.32 11.49
C TYR A 122 14.13 -23.95 12.56
N LYS A 123 13.15 -23.10 12.23
CA LYS A 123 12.06 -22.75 13.16
C LYS A 123 11.24 -23.97 13.57
N ARG A 124 10.96 -24.87 12.64
CA ARG A 124 10.23 -26.11 12.92
C ARG A 124 11.02 -27.09 13.79
N PHE A 125 12.36 -27.12 13.64
CA PHE A 125 13.26 -27.87 14.51
C PHE A 125 13.26 -27.30 15.93
N ILE A 126 13.46 -25.99 16.11
CA ILE A 126 13.45 -25.32 17.41
C ILE A 126 12.10 -25.53 18.13
N SER A 127 10.96 -25.42 17.44
CA SER A 127 9.66 -25.66 18.06
C SER A 127 9.46 -27.10 18.54
N LYS A 128 10.03 -28.07 17.84
CA LYS A 128 10.03 -29.48 18.28
C LYS A 128 10.90 -29.70 19.50
N VAL A 129 12.10 -29.10 19.52
CA VAL A 129 13.04 -29.22 20.65
C VAL A 129 12.45 -28.59 21.91
N SER A 130 11.84 -27.40 21.82
CA SER A 130 11.17 -26.75 22.95
C SER A 130 9.95 -27.56 23.45
N ALA A 131 9.19 -28.19 22.57
CA ALA A 131 8.07 -29.06 22.95
C ALA A 131 8.55 -30.33 23.71
N ILE A 132 9.72 -30.87 23.34
CA ILE A 132 10.33 -32.02 24.02
C ILE A 132 10.82 -31.62 25.42
N SER A 133 11.46 -30.47 25.57
CA SER A 133 11.93 -29.98 26.87
C SER A 133 10.78 -29.69 27.85
N VAL A 134 9.66 -29.15 27.38
CA VAL A 134 8.46 -28.91 28.20
C VAL A 134 7.81 -30.25 28.64
N SER A 135 7.79 -31.25 27.77
CA SER A 135 7.23 -32.58 28.11
C SER A 135 8.09 -33.36 29.11
N MET A 136 9.40 -33.10 29.20
CA MET A 136 10.27 -33.69 30.22
C MET A 136 10.12 -33.03 31.60
N ILE A 137 9.77 -31.75 31.66
CA ILE A 137 9.62 -31.01 32.93
C ILE A 137 8.26 -31.29 33.60
N CYS A 138 7.26 -31.73 32.86
CA CYS A 138 5.93 -32.06 33.39
C CYS A 138 5.74 -33.54 33.80
N LYS A 139 6.82 -34.31 33.97
CA LYS A 139 6.80 -35.72 34.40
C LYS A 139 7.51 -35.97 35.75
N GLU A 140 7.51 -35.00 36.63
CA GLU A 140 7.84 -35.21 38.05
C GLU A 140 6.62 -34.92 38.94
#